data_132af22d9dee34f04d986e02ea4f9fd5
#
_entry.id   132af22d9dee34f04d986e02ea4f9fd5
#
_cell.length_a   1.000
_cell.length_b   1.000
_cell.length_c   1.000
_cell.angle_alpha   90.00
_cell.angle_beta   90.00
_cell.angle_gamma   90.00
#
_symmetry.space_group_name_H-M   'P 1'
#
loop_
_entity.id
_entity.type
_entity.pdbx_description
1 polymer ?
#
loop_
_entity_poly.entity_id
_entity_poly.type
_entity_poly.pdbx_seq_one_letter_code
_entity_poly.pdbx_strand_id
1 'polypeptide(L)'
;MKLLWITNIATPYTVPVWRELGKLTDLHVACLAETEANRRWQTCMDDVPSTVLHARPIRAGAERTLYAPSHRLVSLFRQRPEVVVLDGWESPVFWQARMLALMFGTRVVMSYWSTTQTHRFSTGPIAAFRGWFFRSADGVITPGPAATEAVRAMGVPEDRITTGFGTVDVERFSAQARSIRARLVKRSGHHFLYVGQLITRKNIATLLRAFASMRAPADTLNIVGTGPLDDYLQRLTHQLGLEQNVTFAGHQDTDLLIQSYAAADTLVLPSTEEVWGLVVNEALSAGLSVVVSDKCGVSRSVATMPAVYVTDPHEGNLMTALAQARQEAQRPDITHPIQQLTPQALACNLARTFASQERARAS
;
A
#
# COMPACT_ATOMS: atom_id res chain seq x y z
N MET A 1 6.09 -26.19 -6.03
CA MET A 1 7.06 -25.13 -6.30
C MET A 1 7.52 -24.53 -4.99
N LYS A 2 8.83 -24.57 -4.74
CA LYS A 2 9.45 -23.95 -3.55
C LYS A 2 9.68 -22.47 -3.79
N LEU A 3 9.05 -21.64 -2.97
CA LEU A 3 9.06 -20.18 -3.10
C LEU A 3 9.69 -19.54 -1.86
N LEU A 4 10.73 -18.74 -2.04
CA LEU A 4 11.34 -17.91 -1.00
C LEU A 4 10.94 -16.45 -1.22
N TRP A 5 10.30 -15.82 -0.23
CA TRP A 5 9.97 -14.39 -0.28
C TRP A 5 10.84 -13.61 0.69
N ILE A 6 11.60 -12.63 0.21
CA ILE A 6 12.51 -11.82 1.03
C ILE A 6 11.99 -10.39 1.10
N THR A 7 11.67 -9.92 2.30
CA THR A 7 11.11 -8.59 2.57
C THR A 7 11.77 -7.95 3.79
N ASN A 8 11.67 -6.63 3.91
CA ASN A 8 12.20 -5.92 5.07
C ASN A 8 11.52 -6.38 6.37
N ILE A 9 10.20 -6.28 6.43
CA ILE A 9 9.36 -6.67 7.58
C ILE A 9 8.04 -7.25 7.08
N ALA A 10 7.38 -8.04 7.92
CA ALA A 10 6.00 -8.44 7.68
C ALA A 10 5.06 -7.25 7.85
N THR A 11 4.05 -7.16 6.99
CA THR A 11 3.04 -6.11 7.07
C THR A 11 1.63 -6.71 7.20
N PRO A 12 0.67 -6.02 7.82
CA PRO A 12 -0.71 -6.50 7.92
C PRO A 12 -1.39 -6.71 6.56
N TYR A 13 -0.82 -6.17 5.49
CA TYR A 13 -1.33 -6.28 4.13
C TYR A 13 -0.73 -7.46 3.36
N THR A 14 0.53 -7.79 3.61
CA THR A 14 1.21 -8.90 2.92
C THR A 14 0.94 -10.25 3.54
N VAL A 15 0.77 -10.33 4.87
CA VAL A 15 0.54 -11.59 5.57
C VAL A 15 -0.70 -12.34 5.08
N PRO A 16 -1.88 -11.71 4.88
CA PRO A 16 -3.03 -12.39 4.29
C PRO A 16 -2.75 -12.97 2.90
N VAL A 17 -1.96 -12.29 2.07
CA VAL A 17 -1.55 -12.79 0.75
C VAL A 17 -0.64 -14.00 0.87
N TRP A 18 0.33 -13.98 1.80
CA TRP A 18 1.24 -15.09 2.03
C TRP A 18 0.53 -16.33 2.58
N ARG A 19 -0.48 -16.17 3.45
CA ARG A 19 -1.34 -17.26 3.90
C ARG A 19 -1.99 -18.00 2.73
N GLU A 20 -2.59 -17.24 1.83
CA GLU A 20 -3.24 -17.80 0.65
C GLU A 20 -2.22 -18.39 -0.34
N LEU A 21 -1.08 -17.71 -0.52
CA LEU A 21 -0.02 -18.21 -1.40
C LEU A 21 0.63 -19.50 -0.87
N GLY A 22 0.77 -19.63 0.46
CA GLY A 22 1.27 -20.83 1.12
C GLY A 22 0.38 -22.06 0.93
N LYS A 23 -0.93 -21.88 0.66
CA LYS A 23 -1.84 -22.99 0.29
C LYS A 23 -1.58 -23.50 -1.15
N LEU A 24 -0.97 -22.66 -2.00
CA LEU A 24 -0.74 -22.94 -3.42
C LEU A 24 0.71 -23.30 -3.73
N THR A 25 1.65 -22.98 -2.83
CA THR A 25 3.09 -23.15 -3.01
C THR A 25 3.76 -23.57 -1.70
N ASP A 26 4.96 -24.14 -1.78
CA ASP A 26 5.83 -24.36 -0.63
C ASP A 26 6.55 -23.04 -0.30
N LEU A 27 5.79 -22.12 0.30
CA LEU A 27 6.23 -20.76 0.61
C LEU A 27 7.04 -20.73 1.90
N HIS A 28 8.20 -20.04 1.86
CA HIS A 28 8.93 -19.60 3.03
C HIS A 28 9.21 -18.08 2.95
N VAL A 29 8.88 -17.33 4.00
CA VAL A 29 9.09 -15.88 4.07
C VAL A 29 10.30 -15.57 4.93
N ALA A 30 11.23 -14.77 4.41
CA ALA A 30 12.41 -14.26 5.13
C ALA A 30 12.27 -12.76 5.38
N CYS A 31 12.01 -12.36 6.61
CA CYS A 31 11.99 -10.96 7.04
C CYS A 31 13.39 -10.51 7.47
N LEU A 32 13.85 -9.36 7.00
CA LEU A 32 15.16 -8.82 7.37
C LEU A 32 15.21 -8.39 8.83
N ALA A 33 14.08 -7.87 9.35
CA ALA A 33 13.88 -7.46 10.73
C ALA A 33 12.46 -7.79 11.20
N GLU A 34 12.22 -7.76 12.51
CA GLU A 34 10.88 -7.91 13.10
C GLU A 34 10.05 -6.64 12.91
N THR A 35 10.66 -5.49 13.11
CA THR A 35 10.00 -4.17 13.04
C THR A 35 10.92 -3.13 12.42
N GLU A 36 10.35 -2.02 11.98
CA GLU A 36 11.06 -0.79 11.59
C GLU A 36 10.65 0.37 12.50
N ALA A 37 11.58 1.28 12.81
CA ALA A 37 11.41 2.36 13.79
C ALA A 37 10.23 3.32 13.50
N ASN A 38 9.85 3.44 12.23
CA ASN A 38 8.77 4.31 11.76
C ASN A 38 7.43 3.56 11.52
N ARG A 39 7.34 2.27 11.90
CA ARG A 39 6.17 1.43 11.70
C ARG A 39 5.83 0.68 12.98
N ARG A 40 4.61 0.88 13.49
CA ARG A 40 4.12 0.29 14.75
C ARG A 40 3.18 -0.90 14.52
N TRP A 41 3.37 -1.64 13.44
CA TRP A 41 2.52 -2.79 13.16
C TRP A 41 2.89 -3.98 14.07
N GLN A 42 1.88 -4.57 14.67
CA GLN A 42 1.97 -5.90 15.26
C GLN A 42 1.41 -6.89 14.24
N THR A 43 2.26 -7.72 13.68
CA THR A 43 1.88 -8.64 12.61
C THR A 43 2.13 -10.07 13.06
N CYS A 44 1.06 -10.87 13.16
CA CYS A 44 1.14 -12.28 13.48
C CYS A 44 1.47 -13.10 12.24
N MET A 45 2.54 -13.90 12.32
CA MET A 45 3.04 -14.77 11.26
C MET A 45 2.93 -16.26 11.62
N ASP A 46 2.17 -16.63 12.66
CA ASP A 46 2.17 -17.97 13.25
C ASP A 46 1.78 -19.07 12.26
N ASP A 47 1.00 -18.74 11.27
CA ASP A 47 0.52 -19.65 10.21
C ASP A 47 1.24 -19.49 8.86
N VAL A 48 2.31 -18.67 8.80
CA VAL A 48 3.15 -18.50 7.62
C VAL A 48 4.57 -18.97 7.92
N PRO A 49 5.08 -20.03 7.23
CA PRO A 49 6.46 -20.47 7.40
C PRO A 49 7.43 -19.31 7.19
N SER A 50 8.13 -18.89 8.24
CA SER A 50 8.94 -17.67 8.18
C SER A 50 10.22 -17.76 9.03
N THR A 51 11.18 -16.91 8.68
CA THR A 51 12.44 -16.71 9.41
C THR A 51 12.76 -15.24 9.49
N VAL A 52 13.06 -14.73 10.68
CA VAL A 52 13.65 -13.42 10.85
C VAL A 52 15.18 -13.53 10.76
N LEU A 53 15.76 -12.84 9.78
CA LEU A 53 17.19 -12.90 9.51
C LEU A 53 18.01 -12.08 10.50
N HIS A 54 17.39 -11.15 11.25
CA HIS A 54 18.07 -10.18 12.12
C HIS A 54 19.23 -9.49 11.39
N ALA A 55 18.97 -9.06 10.15
CA ALA A 55 19.99 -8.42 9.33
C ALA A 55 20.43 -7.09 9.96
N ARG A 56 21.74 -6.84 9.98
CA ARG A 56 22.30 -5.64 10.61
C ARG A 56 21.78 -4.38 9.88
N PRO A 57 21.10 -3.45 10.58
CA PRO A 57 20.63 -2.22 9.98
C PRO A 57 21.79 -1.27 9.67
N ILE A 58 21.74 -0.62 8.52
CA ILE A 58 22.62 0.46 8.07
C ILE A 58 21.74 1.69 7.91
N ARG A 59 21.95 2.72 8.72
CA ARG A 59 21.16 3.97 8.60
C ARG A 59 21.58 4.72 7.33
N ALA A 60 20.60 5.00 6.47
CA ALA A 60 20.78 5.76 5.23
C ALA A 60 19.93 7.05 5.26
N GLY A 61 20.16 7.91 6.25
CA GLY A 61 19.38 9.12 6.53
C GLY A 61 18.30 8.92 7.61
N ALA A 62 17.46 9.93 7.83
CA ALA A 62 16.49 9.96 8.92
C ALA A 62 15.32 8.95 8.76
N GLU A 63 14.97 8.61 7.53
CA GLU A 63 13.74 7.84 7.23
C GLU A 63 13.99 6.47 6.60
N ARG A 64 15.24 6.10 6.31
CA ARG A 64 15.57 4.85 5.60
C ARG A 64 16.50 3.96 6.40
N THR A 65 16.12 2.72 6.50
CA THR A 65 16.98 1.64 6.99
C THR A 65 17.35 0.74 5.80
N LEU A 66 18.63 0.60 5.52
CA LEU A 66 19.18 -0.43 4.66
C LEU A 66 19.65 -1.60 5.50
N TYR A 67 19.81 -2.76 4.89
CA TYR A 67 20.21 -3.97 5.60
C TYR A 67 21.48 -4.57 4.98
N ALA A 68 22.43 -4.90 5.85
CA ALA A 68 23.67 -5.57 5.47
C ALA A 68 23.40 -7.03 5.06
N PRO A 69 24.31 -7.67 4.30
CA PRO A 69 24.27 -9.09 4.00
C PRO A 69 24.14 -9.94 5.26
N SER A 70 23.40 -11.07 5.17
CA SER A 70 23.17 -12.00 6.26
C SER A 70 23.64 -13.41 5.89
N HIS A 71 24.49 -14.03 6.73
CA HIS A 71 24.93 -15.42 6.53
C HIS A 71 23.76 -16.42 6.61
N ARG A 72 22.68 -16.08 7.36
CA ARG A 72 21.46 -16.89 7.47
C ARG A 72 20.76 -17.09 6.13
N LEU A 73 20.90 -16.11 5.21
CA LEU A 73 20.31 -16.19 3.88
C LEU A 73 20.88 -17.38 3.07
N VAL A 74 22.16 -17.73 3.26
CA VAL A 74 22.79 -18.87 2.58
C VAL A 74 22.09 -20.18 2.94
N SER A 75 21.67 -20.35 4.18
CA SER A 75 20.98 -21.58 4.61
C SER A 75 19.60 -21.74 3.94
N LEU A 76 18.91 -20.64 3.67
CA LEU A 76 17.64 -20.66 2.93
C LEU A 76 17.84 -21.06 1.46
N PHE A 77 18.88 -20.54 0.80
CA PHE A 77 19.19 -20.93 -0.57
C PHE A 77 19.71 -22.38 -0.71
N ARG A 78 20.31 -22.95 0.35
CA ARG A 78 20.65 -24.40 0.38
C ARG A 78 19.43 -25.30 0.31
N GLN A 79 18.25 -24.83 0.66
CA GLN A 79 16.98 -25.54 0.51
C GLN A 79 16.50 -25.60 -0.96
N ARG A 80 17.26 -24.96 -1.88
CA ARG A 80 17.01 -24.90 -3.31
C ARG A 80 15.61 -24.36 -3.66
N PRO A 81 15.28 -23.11 -3.31
CA PRO A 81 14.06 -22.50 -3.79
C PRO A 81 14.09 -22.39 -5.32
N GLU A 82 12.97 -22.69 -5.95
CA GLU A 82 12.81 -22.58 -7.42
C GLU A 82 12.64 -21.13 -7.83
N VAL A 83 11.97 -20.34 -6.96
CA VAL A 83 11.75 -18.90 -7.16
C VAL A 83 12.11 -18.15 -5.88
N VAL A 84 12.78 -17.02 -6.02
CA VAL A 84 12.91 -16.02 -4.95
C VAL A 84 12.22 -14.72 -5.36
N VAL A 85 11.34 -14.21 -4.49
CA VAL A 85 10.73 -12.88 -4.62
C VAL A 85 11.49 -11.90 -3.74
N LEU A 86 11.88 -10.76 -4.31
CA LEU A 86 12.60 -9.69 -3.61
C LEU A 86 11.75 -8.42 -3.55
N ASP A 87 11.41 -7.95 -2.33
CA ASP A 87 10.64 -6.72 -2.09
C ASP A 87 11.54 -5.46 -2.04
N GLY A 88 12.74 -5.53 -2.58
CA GLY A 88 13.66 -4.40 -2.59
C GLY A 88 14.90 -4.64 -3.43
N TRP A 89 15.66 -3.56 -3.64
CA TRP A 89 16.91 -3.56 -4.39
C TRP A 89 17.99 -2.68 -3.74
N GLU A 90 17.59 -1.76 -2.85
CA GLU A 90 18.47 -0.73 -2.29
C GLU A 90 19.42 -1.28 -1.21
N SER A 91 18.97 -2.28 -0.45
CA SER A 91 19.78 -2.90 0.62
C SER A 91 20.78 -3.91 0.06
N PRO A 92 22.03 -3.93 0.54
CA PRO A 92 23.05 -4.91 0.14
C PRO A 92 22.61 -6.37 0.27
N VAL A 93 21.71 -6.71 1.20
CA VAL A 93 21.17 -8.07 1.37
C VAL A 93 20.38 -8.53 0.15
N PHE A 94 19.68 -7.64 -0.58
CA PHE A 94 18.99 -8.02 -1.82
C PHE A 94 19.96 -8.35 -2.95
N TRP A 95 21.12 -7.68 -2.98
CA TRP A 95 22.22 -8.00 -3.88
C TRP A 95 22.84 -9.36 -3.55
N GLN A 96 23.03 -9.65 -2.25
CA GLN A 96 23.45 -10.97 -1.79
C GLN A 96 22.43 -12.04 -2.23
N ALA A 97 21.15 -11.82 -2.01
CA ALA A 97 20.09 -12.74 -2.43
C ALA A 97 20.14 -13.03 -3.93
N ARG A 98 20.34 -11.99 -4.74
CA ARG A 98 20.48 -12.15 -6.18
C ARG A 98 21.72 -12.96 -6.58
N MET A 99 22.87 -12.72 -5.94
CA MET A 99 24.09 -13.52 -6.19
C MET A 99 23.87 -15.00 -5.82
N LEU A 100 23.25 -15.26 -4.67
CA LEU A 100 22.89 -16.60 -4.25
C LEU A 100 21.91 -17.25 -5.24
N ALA A 101 20.93 -16.51 -5.72
CA ALA A 101 20.00 -17.02 -6.74
C ALA A 101 20.71 -17.48 -8.00
N LEU A 102 21.70 -16.71 -8.49
CA LEU A 102 22.53 -17.12 -9.62
C LEU A 102 23.34 -18.38 -9.33
N MET A 103 23.95 -18.48 -8.14
CA MET A 103 24.76 -19.67 -7.75
C MET A 103 23.92 -20.93 -7.61
N PHE A 104 22.67 -20.83 -7.16
CA PHE A 104 21.78 -21.97 -6.93
C PHE A 104 20.81 -22.25 -8.08
N GLY A 105 20.83 -21.44 -9.16
CA GLY A 105 19.92 -21.57 -10.31
C GLY A 105 18.49 -21.18 -9.99
N THR A 106 18.27 -20.37 -8.94
CA THR A 106 16.97 -19.88 -8.51
C THR A 106 16.50 -18.72 -9.40
N ARG A 107 15.24 -18.72 -9.81
CA ARG A 107 14.63 -17.60 -10.55
C ARG A 107 14.38 -16.40 -9.62
N VAL A 108 14.67 -15.20 -10.10
CA VAL A 108 14.49 -13.96 -9.34
C VAL A 108 13.30 -13.18 -9.86
N VAL A 109 12.33 -12.96 -9.00
CA VAL A 109 11.17 -12.08 -9.26
C VAL A 109 11.24 -10.89 -8.34
N MET A 110 11.11 -9.69 -8.90
CA MET A 110 11.07 -8.44 -8.12
C MET A 110 9.63 -8.05 -7.81
N SER A 111 9.36 -7.62 -6.58
CA SER A 111 8.11 -6.95 -6.22
C SER A 111 8.40 -5.43 -6.14
N TYR A 112 7.67 -4.61 -6.91
CA TYR A 112 7.96 -3.20 -7.03
C TYR A 112 6.70 -2.33 -6.96
N TRP A 113 6.67 -1.44 -5.99
CA TRP A 113 5.50 -0.61 -5.67
C TRP A 113 5.67 0.87 -6.05
N SER A 114 6.91 1.36 -6.17
CA SER A 114 7.17 2.77 -6.44
C SER A 114 6.75 3.17 -7.86
N THR A 115 6.35 4.42 -8.00
CA THR A 115 5.97 5.04 -9.28
C THR A 115 7.10 5.92 -9.80
N THR A 116 7.01 6.42 -11.02
CA THR A 116 7.98 7.39 -11.58
C THR A 116 8.06 8.66 -10.74
N GLN A 117 6.95 9.08 -10.11
CA GLN A 117 6.89 10.28 -9.26
C GLN A 117 7.54 10.07 -7.90
N THR A 118 7.55 8.83 -7.37
CA THR A 118 8.14 8.50 -6.07
C THR A 118 9.62 8.11 -6.16
N HIS A 119 10.24 8.18 -7.36
CA HIS A 119 11.65 7.92 -7.56
C HIS A 119 12.51 9.08 -7.05
N ARG A 120 13.25 8.87 -5.97
CA ARG A 120 14.20 9.85 -5.45
C ARG A 120 15.30 10.22 -6.45
N PHE A 121 15.75 9.25 -7.26
CA PHE A 121 16.75 9.42 -8.32
C PHE A 121 16.12 8.99 -9.63
N SER A 122 15.67 9.95 -10.44
CA SER A 122 15.06 9.70 -11.74
C SER A 122 16.11 9.47 -12.84
N THR A 123 17.31 10.01 -12.68
CA THR A 123 18.44 9.95 -13.63
C THR A 123 19.76 9.67 -12.91
N GLY A 124 20.83 9.47 -13.67
CA GLY A 124 22.20 9.28 -13.16
C GLY A 124 22.54 7.83 -12.80
N PRO A 125 23.70 7.61 -12.15
CA PRO A 125 24.25 6.26 -11.91
C PRO A 125 23.32 5.36 -11.09
N ILE A 126 22.66 5.90 -10.07
CA ILE A 126 21.74 5.14 -9.20
C ILE A 126 20.52 4.66 -9.99
N ALA A 127 19.96 5.52 -10.86
CA ALA A 127 18.85 5.15 -11.72
C ALA A 127 19.27 4.08 -12.75
N ALA A 128 20.45 4.21 -13.35
CA ALA A 128 20.99 3.24 -14.29
C ALA A 128 21.22 1.87 -13.61
N PHE A 129 21.77 1.88 -12.40
CA PHE A 129 22.05 0.69 -11.61
C PHE A 129 20.74 -0.01 -11.17
N ARG A 130 19.74 0.76 -10.72
CA ARG A 130 18.40 0.24 -10.48
C ARG A 130 17.82 -0.41 -11.73
N GLY A 131 17.85 0.29 -12.88
CA GLY A 131 17.36 -0.24 -14.13
C GLY A 131 18.06 -1.55 -14.53
N TRP A 132 19.37 -1.63 -14.35
CA TRP A 132 20.11 -2.88 -14.60
C TRP A 132 19.65 -4.00 -13.68
N PHE A 133 19.46 -3.73 -12.37
CA PHE A 133 19.00 -4.72 -11.40
C PHE A 133 17.64 -5.31 -11.80
N PHE A 134 16.69 -4.45 -12.20
CA PHE A 134 15.35 -4.89 -12.62
C PHE A 134 15.34 -5.61 -13.98
N ARG A 135 16.06 -5.11 -14.99
CA ARG A 135 16.18 -5.79 -16.28
C ARG A 135 16.80 -7.18 -16.19
N SER A 136 17.66 -7.38 -15.19
CA SER A 136 18.32 -8.66 -14.98
C SER A 136 17.50 -9.67 -14.18
N ALA A 137 16.29 -9.32 -13.71
CA ALA A 137 15.36 -10.23 -13.06
C ALA A 137 14.59 -11.09 -14.09
N ASP A 138 14.17 -12.27 -13.67
CA ASP A 138 13.36 -13.17 -14.49
C ASP A 138 11.90 -12.69 -14.60
N GLY A 139 11.43 -11.89 -13.63
CA GLY A 139 10.12 -11.26 -13.64
C GLY A 139 10.02 -10.08 -12.69
N VAL A 140 9.02 -9.23 -12.90
CA VAL A 140 8.70 -8.11 -12.02
C VAL A 140 7.19 -8.07 -11.78
N ILE A 141 6.79 -8.02 -10.52
CA ILE A 141 5.41 -7.88 -10.08
C ILE A 141 5.17 -6.43 -9.64
N THR A 142 4.09 -5.84 -10.09
CA THR A 142 3.68 -4.48 -9.72
C THR A 142 2.24 -4.48 -9.22
N PRO A 143 1.86 -3.56 -8.29
CA PRO A 143 0.51 -3.50 -7.75
C PRO A 143 -0.51 -2.83 -8.70
N GLY A 144 -0.05 -2.20 -9.80
CA GLY A 144 -0.95 -1.51 -10.70
C GLY A 144 -0.25 -0.69 -11.77
N PRO A 145 -1.02 0.01 -12.63
CA PRO A 145 -0.50 0.67 -13.84
C PRO A 145 0.62 1.69 -13.60
N ALA A 146 0.55 2.46 -12.52
CA ALA A 146 1.54 3.49 -12.22
C ALA A 146 2.94 2.90 -11.92
N ALA A 147 3.00 1.80 -11.16
CA ALA A 147 4.24 1.09 -10.89
C ALA A 147 4.72 0.29 -12.12
N THR A 148 3.79 -0.27 -12.90
CA THR A 148 4.09 -0.95 -14.18
C THR A 148 4.79 0.02 -15.15
N GLU A 149 4.29 1.24 -15.28
CA GLU A 149 4.89 2.28 -16.11
C GLU A 149 6.32 2.65 -15.65
N ALA A 150 6.53 2.71 -14.33
CA ALA A 150 7.87 2.94 -13.78
C ALA A 150 8.85 1.79 -14.13
N VAL A 151 8.39 0.55 -14.09
CA VAL A 151 9.18 -0.63 -14.45
C VAL A 151 9.47 -0.67 -15.96
N ARG A 152 8.50 -0.33 -16.81
CA ARG A 152 8.70 -0.16 -18.26
C ARG A 152 9.75 0.91 -18.56
N ALA A 153 9.68 2.04 -17.86
CA ALA A 153 10.66 3.13 -18.01
C ALA A 153 12.10 2.71 -17.61
N MET A 154 12.24 1.67 -16.78
CA MET A 154 13.54 1.07 -16.47
C MET A 154 14.04 0.11 -17.58
N GLY A 155 13.23 -0.14 -18.62
CA GLY A 155 13.56 -1.01 -19.75
C GLY A 155 13.37 -2.51 -19.46
N VAL A 156 12.51 -2.87 -18.51
CA VAL A 156 12.10 -4.28 -18.31
C VAL A 156 11.19 -4.71 -19.45
N PRO A 157 11.45 -5.87 -20.10
CA PRO A 157 10.59 -6.40 -21.17
C PRO A 157 9.15 -6.66 -20.67
N GLU A 158 8.17 -6.38 -21.53
CA GLU A 158 6.75 -6.48 -21.18
C GLU A 158 6.32 -7.89 -20.78
N ASP A 159 6.87 -8.90 -21.43
CA ASP A 159 6.64 -10.33 -21.14
C ASP A 159 7.13 -10.77 -19.75
N ARG A 160 7.96 -9.96 -19.11
CA ARG A 160 8.44 -10.18 -17.73
C ARG A 160 7.69 -9.37 -16.69
N ILE A 161 6.77 -8.50 -17.08
CA ILE A 161 6.00 -7.66 -16.14
C ILE A 161 4.64 -8.30 -15.86
N THR A 162 4.34 -8.52 -14.59
CA THR A 162 3.01 -8.92 -14.15
C THR A 162 2.39 -7.79 -13.35
N THR A 163 1.34 -7.20 -13.88
CA THR A 163 0.54 -6.21 -13.18
C THR A 163 -0.51 -6.92 -12.34
N GLY A 164 -0.38 -6.81 -11.02
CA GLY A 164 -1.37 -7.26 -10.05
C GLY A 164 -2.24 -6.09 -9.56
N PHE A 165 -2.55 -6.14 -8.28
CA PHE A 165 -3.26 -5.08 -7.56
C PHE A 165 -2.80 -5.04 -6.10
N GLY A 166 -2.91 -3.87 -5.46
CA GLY A 166 -2.79 -3.78 -4.01
C GLY A 166 -4.05 -4.34 -3.35
N THR A 167 -3.91 -5.12 -2.30
CA THR A 167 -5.05 -5.69 -1.57
C THR A 167 -4.93 -5.47 -0.07
N VAL A 168 -6.08 -5.58 0.59
CA VAL A 168 -6.27 -5.56 2.05
C VAL A 168 -7.15 -6.74 2.42
N ASP A 169 -7.40 -6.97 3.70
CA ASP A 169 -8.37 -7.97 4.13
C ASP A 169 -9.81 -7.48 3.84
N VAL A 170 -10.19 -7.57 2.55
CA VAL A 170 -11.46 -7.05 2.02
C VAL A 170 -12.67 -7.61 2.78
N GLU A 171 -12.65 -8.90 3.10
CA GLU A 171 -13.75 -9.56 3.80
C GLU A 171 -13.92 -9.02 5.22
N ARG A 172 -12.82 -8.86 5.96
CA ARG A 172 -12.83 -8.31 7.31
C ARG A 172 -13.36 -6.89 7.33
N PHE A 173 -12.80 -6.00 6.48
CA PHE A 173 -13.24 -4.60 6.39
C PHE A 173 -14.72 -4.51 6.00
N SER A 174 -15.16 -5.27 5.01
CA SER A 174 -16.55 -5.28 4.53
C SER A 174 -17.52 -5.78 5.60
N ALA A 175 -17.27 -6.96 6.18
CA ALA A 175 -18.19 -7.58 7.14
C ALA A 175 -18.30 -6.79 8.44
N GLN A 176 -17.15 -6.38 9.01
CA GLN A 176 -17.14 -5.65 10.27
C GLN A 176 -17.73 -4.24 10.13
N ALA A 177 -17.34 -3.48 9.07
CA ALA A 177 -17.89 -2.15 8.84
C ALA A 177 -19.41 -2.19 8.62
N ARG A 178 -19.92 -3.18 7.90
CA ARG A 178 -21.37 -3.38 7.70
C ARG A 178 -22.09 -3.67 9.02
N SER A 179 -21.54 -4.58 9.84
CA SER A 179 -22.10 -4.94 11.14
C SER A 179 -22.16 -3.75 12.10
N ILE A 180 -21.08 -2.95 12.14
CA ILE A 180 -21.01 -1.74 12.97
C ILE A 180 -22.03 -0.71 12.45
N ARG A 181 -22.03 -0.43 11.15
CA ARG A 181 -22.89 0.57 10.52
C ARG A 181 -24.37 0.29 10.75
N ALA A 182 -24.79 -0.98 10.74
CA ALA A 182 -26.19 -1.37 11.01
C ALA A 182 -26.66 -0.99 12.42
N ARG A 183 -25.74 -0.73 13.35
CA ARG A 183 -26.02 -0.36 14.75
C ARG A 183 -25.84 1.15 15.01
N LEU A 184 -25.26 1.88 14.05
CA LEU A 184 -25.05 3.31 14.22
C LEU A 184 -26.36 4.08 14.04
N VAL A 185 -26.58 5.04 14.92
CA VAL A 185 -27.68 6.01 14.76
C VAL A 185 -27.33 6.91 13.57
N LYS A 186 -28.31 7.10 12.68
CA LYS A 186 -28.13 8.00 11.53
C LYS A 186 -27.86 9.43 12.01
N ARG A 187 -26.73 9.98 11.60
CA ARG A 187 -26.34 11.36 11.91
C ARG A 187 -26.67 12.29 10.74
N SER A 188 -26.86 13.56 11.03
CA SER A 188 -27.03 14.60 10.01
C SER A 188 -25.66 15.01 9.43
N GLY A 189 -25.67 15.52 8.21
CA GLY A 189 -24.46 15.95 7.50
C GLY A 189 -23.73 14.80 6.82
N HIS A 190 -22.61 15.15 6.18
CA HIS A 190 -21.71 14.23 5.52
C HIS A 190 -20.42 14.06 6.33
N HIS A 191 -19.96 12.84 6.50
CA HIS A 191 -18.85 12.50 7.38
C HIS A 191 -17.63 12.10 6.54
N PHE A 192 -16.67 13.03 6.44
CA PHE A 192 -15.38 12.78 5.79
C PHE A 192 -14.40 12.13 6.75
N LEU A 193 -13.50 11.31 6.21
CA LEU A 193 -12.46 10.62 6.94
C LEU A 193 -11.11 10.80 6.23
N TYR A 194 -10.08 11.14 6.98
CA TYR A 194 -8.68 11.03 6.55
C TYR A 194 -8.00 9.96 7.41
N VAL A 195 -7.18 9.11 6.79
CA VAL A 195 -6.36 8.10 7.48
C VAL A 195 -4.92 8.15 6.98
N GLY A 196 -3.97 8.38 7.87
CA GLY A 196 -2.55 8.38 7.53
C GLY A 196 -1.67 9.23 8.44
N GLN A 197 -0.36 9.20 8.19
CA GLN A 197 0.60 10.02 8.93
C GLN A 197 0.35 11.51 8.69
N LEU A 198 0.56 12.34 9.72
CA LEU A 198 0.42 13.80 9.62
C LEU A 198 1.76 14.45 9.20
N ILE A 199 2.09 14.28 7.91
CA ILE A 199 3.33 14.76 7.27
C ILE A 199 3.03 15.56 6.00
N THR A 200 3.98 16.36 5.55
CA THR A 200 3.81 17.33 4.46
C THR A 200 3.23 16.72 3.17
N ARG A 201 3.78 15.60 2.70
CA ARG A 201 3.32 14.96 1.45
C ARG A 201 1.88 14.43 1.51
N LYS A 202 1.29 14.30 2.69
CA LYS A 202 -0.12 13.91 2.87
C LYS A 202 -1.10 15.06 2.69
N ASN A 203 -0.62 16.30 2.63
CA ASN A 203 -1.36 17.49 2.18
C ASN A 203 -2.64 17.82 2.98
N ILE A 204 -2.64 17.51 4.27
CA ILE A 204 -3.82 17.67 5.14
C ILE A 204 -4.19 19.14 5.33
N ALA A 205 -3.19 20.06 5.30
CA ALA A 205 -3.46 21.50 5.38
C ALA A 205 -4.35 21.99 4.23
N THR A 206 -4.13 21.50 3.00
CA THR A 206 -4.98 21.80 1.84
C THR A 206 -6.37 21.16 2.01
N LEU A 207 -6.45 19.94 2.56
CA LEU A 207 -7.74 19.31 2.87
C LEU A 207 -8.56 20.16 3.84
N LEU A 208 -7.95 20.68 4.92
CA LEU A 208 -8.63 21.53 5.89
C LEU A 208 -9.19 22.81 5.24
N ARG A 209 -8.43 23.48 4.36
CA ARG A 209 -8.90 24.68 3.63
C ARG A 209 -10.03 24.35 2.66
N ALA A 210 -9.88 23.29 1.87
CA ALA A 210 -10.91 22.85 0.93
C ALA A 210 -12.20 22.47 1.68
N PHE A 211 -12.10 21.78 2.81
CA PHE A 211 -13.23 21.42 3.65
C PHE A 211 -13.90 22.67 4.25
N ALA A 212 -13.13 23.63 4.77
CA ALA A 212 -13.65 24.89 5.30
C ALA A 212 -14.51 25.63 4.27
N SER A 213 -14.07 25.63 3.00
CA SER A 213 -14.71 26.37 1.91
C SER A 213 -16.02 25.76 1.41
N MET A 214 -16.21 24.42 1.58
CA MET A 214 -17.35 23.71 0.97
C MET A 214 -18.34 23.11 1.97
N ARG A 215 -17.97 22.94 3.25
CA ARG A 215 -18.76 22.22 4.24
C ARG A 215 -20.13 22.87 4.52
N ALA A 216 -21.13 22.06 4.82
CA ALA A 216 -22.32 22.50 5.51
C ALA A 216 -22.12 22.43 7.05
N PRO A 217 -22.99 23.11 7.83
CA PRO A 217 -22.81 23.18 9.29
C PRO A 217 -22.73 21.81 9.99
N ALA A 218 -23.46 20.81 9.48
CA ALA A 218 -23.49 19.46 10.07
C ALA A 218 -22.42 18.50 9.51
N ASP A 219 -21.62 18.90 8.53
CA ASP A 219 -20.57 18.05 7.97
C ASP A 219 -19.39 17.96 8.93
N THR A 220 -18.74 16.79 8.97
CA THR A 220 -17.58 16.55 9.83
C THR A 220 -16.40 15.96 9.06
N LEU A 221 -15.21 16.20 9.55
CA LEU A 221 -13.97 15.58 9.08
C LEU A 221 -13.25 14.93 10.27
N ASN A 222 -13.10 13.61 10.23
CA ASN A 222 -12.30 12.89 11.20
C ASN A 222 -10.90 12.62 10.63
N ILE A 223 -9.87 13.02 11.36
CA ILE A 223 -8.44 12.86 10.99
C ILE A 223 -7.84 11.80 11.90
N VAL A 224 -7.56 10.61 11.32
CA VAL A 224 -6.96 9.47 12.01
C VAL A 224 -5.47 9.37 11.64
N GLY A 225 -4.63 9.41 12.65
CA GLY A 225 -3.18 9.30 12.50
C GLY A 225 -2.43 10.27 13.39
N THR A 226 -1.10 10.18 13.35
CA THR A 226 -0.17 11.04 14.09
C THR A 226 0.99 11.45 13.21
N GLY A 227 1.68 12.53 13.58
CA GLY A 227 2.87 12.97 12.84
C GLY A 227 3.37 14.34 13.29
N PRO A 228 4.50 14.79 12.76
CA PRO A 228 5.13 16.05 13.16
C PRO A 228 4.32 17.31 12.86
N LEU A 229 3.28 17.21 12.01
CA LEU A 229 2.42 18.34 11.69
C LEU A 229 1.19 18.46 12.61
N ASP A 230 1.01 17.60 13.61
CA ASP A 230 -0.18 17.54 14.46
C ASP A 230 -0.52 18.93 15.04
N ASP A 231 0.37 19.54 15.81
CA ASP A 231 0.17 20.87 16.41
C ASP A 231 -0.11 21.96 15.38
N TYR A 232 0.54 21.90 14.22
CA TYR A 232 0.30 22.86 13.14
C TYR A 232 -1.12 22.72 12.58
N LEU A 233 -1.56 21.49 12.33
CA LEU A 233 -2.89 21.23 11.76
C LEU A 233 -4.01 21.57 12.74
N GLN A 234 -3.82 21.37 14.04
CA GLN A 234 -4.77 21.79 15.08
C GLN A 234 -4.89 23.32 15.13
N ARG A 235 -3.76 24.05 15.10
CA ARG A 235 -3.81 25.52 15.02
C ARG A 235 -4.48 26.01 13.74
N LEU A 236 -4.23 25.39 12.60
CA LEU A 236 -4.89 25.72 11.33
C LEU A 236 -6.40 25.47 11.41
N THR A 237 -6.83 24.38 12.04
CA THR A 237 -8.25 24.09 12.27
C THR A 237 -8.93 25.20 13.04
N HIS A 238 -8.30 25.71 14.10
CA HIS A 238 -8.79 26.86 14.87
C HIS A 238 -8.85 28.14 14.00
N GLN A 239 -7.80 28.43 13.24
CA GLN A 239 -7.76 29.62 12.36
C GLN A 239 -8.87 29.61 11.30
N LEU A 240 -9.29 28.41 10.88
CA LEU A 240 -10.36 28.21 9.89
C LEU A 240 -11.76 28.11 10.51
N GLY A 241 -11.90 28.19 11.84
CA GLY A 241 -13.16 28.06 12.55
C GLY A 241 -13.81 26.67 12.39
N LEU A 242 -13.01 25.63 12.45
CA LEU A 242 -13.43 24.25 12.19
C LEU A 242 -13.49 23.38 13.45
N GLU A 243 -13.35 23.93 14.65
CA GLU A 243 -13.22 23.18 15.92
C GLU A 243 -14.42 22.26 16.20
N GLN A 244 -15.60 22.68 15.73
CA GLN A 244 -16.82 21.88 15.90
C GLN A 244 -17.02 20.82 14.82
N ASN A 245 -16.24 20.87 13.72
CA ASN A 245 -16.41 20.04 12.56
C ASN A 245 -15.26 19.06 12.32
N VAL A 246 -14.06 19.35 12.88
CA VAL A 246 -12.85 18.52 12.68
C VAL A 246 -12.43 17.90 13.99
N THR A 247 -12.18 16.58 13.95
CA THR A 247 -11.69 15.81 15.09
C THR A 247 -10.35 15.14 14.73
N PHE A 248 -9.36 15.27 15.59
CA PHE A 248 -8.09 14.55 15.52
C PHE A 248 -8.15 13.34 16.44
N ALA A 249 -8.31 12.15 15.86
CA ALA A 249 -8.53 10.89 16.61
C ALA A 249 -7.23 10.19 17.02
N GLY A 250 -6.06 10.74 16.64
CA GLY A 250 -4.78 10.11 16.92
C GLY A 250 -4.57 8.79 16.16
N HIS A 251 -3.61 7.99 16.63
CA HIS A 251 -3.37 6.66 16.07
C HIS A 251 -4.46 5.69 16.51
N GLN A 252 -4.94 4.89 15.56
CA GLN A 252 -5.91 3.83 15.81
C GLN A 252 -5.34 2.47 15.38
N ASP A 253 -5.63 1.42 16.13
CA ASP A 253 -5.45 0.05 15.71
C ASP A 253 -6.49 -0.35 14.64
N THR A 254 -6.37 -1.56 14.09
CA THR A 254 -7.25 -2.00 12.99
C THR A 254 -8.72 -2.02 13.38
N ASP A 255 -9.07 -2.41 14.60
CA ASP A 255 -10.48 -2.53 15.01
C ASP A 255 -11.13 -1.16 15.23
N LEU A 256 -10.43 -0.20 15.83
CA LEU A 256 -10.88 1.18 15.95
C LEU A 256 -10.91 1.86 14.57
N LEU A 257 -9.98 1.54 13.70
CA LEU A 257 -9.94 2.07 12.34
C LEU A 257 -11.16 1.60 11.53
N ILE A 258 -11.57 0.33 11.65
CA ILE A 258 -12.79 -0.17 11.01
C ILE A 258 -14.03 0.55 11.54
N GLN A 259 -14.07 0.91 12.83
CA GLN A 259 -15.16 1.73 13.38
C GLN A 259 -15.17 3.13 12.75
N SER A 260 -14.00 3.74 12.55
CA SER A 260 -13.88 5.03 11.86
C SER A 260 -14.36 4.95 10.41
N TYR A 261 -14.00 3.89 9.67
CA TYR A 261 -14.55 3.65 8.33
C TYR A 261 -16.06 3.42 8.36
N ALA A 262 -16.58 2.63 9.30
CA ALA A 262 -18.02 2.38 9.40
C ALA A 262 -18.84 3.66 9.68
N ALA A 263 -18.25 4.61 10.40
CA ALA A 263 -18.88 5.86 10.79
C ALA A 263 -18.79 6.97 9.73
N ALA A 264 -17.93 6.82 8.72
CA ALA A 264 -17.73 7.82 7.67
C ALA A 264 -18.53 7.49 6.39
N ASP A 265 -18.70 8.50 5.55
CA ASP A 265 -19.31 8.39 4.22
C ASP A 265 -18.25 8.44 3.11
N THR A 266 -17.22 9.26 3.26
CA THR A 266 -16.18 9.46 2.24
C THR A 266 -14.79 9.48 2.87
N LEU A 267 -13.88 8.64 2.36
CA LEU A 267 -12.45 8.77 2.62
C LEU A 267 -11.84 9.84 1.71
N VAL A 268 -10.93 10.65 2.24
CA VAL A 268 -10.15 11.62 1.47
C VAL A 268 -8.66 11.33 1.59
N LEU A 269 -7.99 11.09 0.46
CA LEU A 269 -6.53 10.90 0.39
C LEU A 269 -5.92 11.96 -0.55
N PRO A 270 -5.62 13.17 -0.07
CA PRO A 270 -5.20 14.32 -0.89
C PRO A 270 -3.68 14.41 -1.10
N SER A 271 -2.96 13.28 -0.96
CA SER A 271 -1.50 13.25 -0.96
C SER A 271 -0.91 13.85 -2.24
N THR A 272 0.17 14.62 -2.10
CA THR A 272 0.97 15.13 -3.22
C THR A 272 1.97 14.08 -3.72
N GLU A 273 2.24 13.07 -2.89
CA GLU A 273 3.07 11.91 -3.22
C GLU A 273 2.62 10.72 -2.39
N GLU A 274 2.26 9.62 -3.05
CA GLU A 274 1.87 8.37 -2.41
C GLU A 274 2.25 7.17 -3.28
N VAL A 275 2.97 6.22 -2.71
CA VAL A 275 3.41 5.01 -3.43
C VAL A 275 2.22 4.18 -3.90
N TRP A 276 1.24 3.95 -3.03
CA TRP A 276 0.00 3.26 -3.36
C TRP A 276 -1.21 3.97 -2.73
N GLY A 277 -1.38 3.84 -1.42
CA GLY A 277 -2.54 4.36 -0.68
C GLY A 277 -3.54 3.24 -0.35
N LEU A 278 -3.10 2.21 0.40
CA LEU A 278 -3.93 1.06 0.80
C LEU A 278 -5.19 1.45 1.58
N VAL A 279 -5.19 2.60 2.24
CA VAL A 279 -6.39 3.17 2.91
C VAL A 279 -7.57 3.37 1.94
N VAL A 280 -7.30 3.55 0.63
CA VAL A 280 -8.33 3.59 -0.42
C VAL A 280 -8.99 2.23 -0.58
N ASN A 281 -8.17 1.16 -0.59
CA ASN A 281 -8.70 -0.21 -0.65
C ASN A 281 -9.51 -0.55 0.60
N GLU A 282 -9.06 -0.14 1.79
CA GLU A 282 -9.78 -0.31 3.06
C GLU A 282 -11.12 0.40 3.04
N ALA A 283 -11.14 1.67 2.64
CA ALA A 283 -12.35 2.49 2.58
C ALA A 283 -13.40 1.93 1.60
N LEU A 284 -12.98 1.58 0.38
CA LEU A 284 -13.86 0.97 -0.62
C LEU A 284 -14.39 -0.38 -0.13
N SER A 285 -13.55 -1.20 0.52
CA SER A 285 -13.96 -2.47 1.13
C SER A 285 -14.97 -2.26 2.25
N ALA A 286 -14.79 -1.21 3.05
CA ALA A 286 -15.73 -0.81 4.10
C ALA A 286 -16.99 -0.12 3.56
N GLY A 287 -17.12 0.11 2.25
CA GLY A 287 -18.29 0.70 1.60
C GLY A 287 -18.37 2.22 1.71
N LEU A 288 -17.23 2.91 1.66
CA LEU A 288 -17.15 4.38 1.56
C LEU A 288 -17.01 4.81 0.10
N SER A 289 -17.45 6.04 -0.17
CA SER A 289 -16.95 6.79 -1.32
C SER A 289 -15.48 7.22 -1.08
N VAL A 290 -14.75 7.52 -2.13
CA VAL A 290 -13.34 7.92 -2.01
C VAL A 290 -13.04 9.13 -2.87
N VAL A 291 -12.44 10.16 -2.28
CA VAL A 291 -11.76 11.25 -2.97
C VAL A 291 -10.27 11.00 -2.87
N VAL A 292 -9.61 10.77 -4.00
CA VAL A 292 -8.19 10.40 -4.06
C VAL A 292 -7.42 11.28 -5.03
N SER A 293 -6.24 11.72 -4.60
CA SER A 293 -5.33 12.47 -5.47
C SER A 293 -4.81 11.61 -6.62
N ASP A 294 -4.69 12.21 -7.82
CA ASP A 294 -4.06 11.62 -9.01
C ASP A 294 -2.55 11.32 -8.83
N LYS A 295 -1.95 11.86 -7.75
CA LYS A 295 -0.56 11.58 -7.35
C LYS A 295 -0.41 10.29 -6.51
N CYS A 296 -1.52 9.63 -6.19
CA CYS A 296 -1.50 8.34 -5.49
C CYS A 296 -1.37 7.18 -6.49
N GLY A 297 -0.49 6.21 -6.21
CA GLY A 297 -0.28 5.05 -7.09
C GLY A 297 -1.55 4.24 -7.35
N VAL A 298 -2.47 4.19 -6.39
CA VAL A 298 -3.77 3.49 -6.50
C VAL A 298 -4.75 4.20 -7.43
N SER A 299 -4.62 5.51 -7.65
CA SER A 299 -5.63 6.34 -8.33
C SER A 299 -6.07 5.78 -9.67
N ARG A 300 -5.12 5.41 -10.53
CA ARG A 300 -5.40 4.80 -11.85
C ARG A 300 -6.10 3.43 -11.77
N SER A 301 -5.85 2.68 -10.71
CA SER A 301 -6.43 1.34 -10.52
C SER A 301 -7.89 1.40 -10.09
N VAL A 302 -8.31 2.48 -9.44
CA VAL A 302 -9.67 2.65 -8.91
C VAL A 302 -10.50 3.69 -9.66
N ALA A 303 -9.91 4.44 -10.60
CA ALA A 303 -10.53 5.59 -11.27
C ALA A 303 -11.88 5.26 -11.96
N THR A 304 -12.06 4.04 -12.42
CA THR A 304 -13.30 3.58 -13.08
C THR A 304 -14.27 2.88 -12.12
N MET A 305 -13.90 2.75 -10.85
CA MET A 305 -14.77 2.15 -9.84
C MET A 305 -15.88 3.12 -9.41
N PRO A 306 -17.08 2.63 -9.08
CA PRO A 306 -18.14 3.46 -8.56
C PRO A 306 -17.73 4.22 -7.29
N ALA A 307 -18.29 5.42 -7.09
CA ALA A 307 -18.07 6.26 -5.92
C ALA A 307 -16.59 6.64 -5.66
N VAL A 308 -15.76 6.67 -6.71
CA VAL A 308 -14.37 7.12 -6.67
C VAL A 308 -14.23 8.41 -7.47
N TYR A 309 -13.67 9.42 -6.83
CA TYR A 309 -13.43 10.75 -7.38
C TYR A 309 -11.93 11.02 -7.38
N VAL A 310 -11.31 10.90 -8.57
CA VAL A 310 -9.88 11.20 -8.74
C VAL A 310 -9.73 12.69 -9.02
N THR A 311 -8.84 13.36 -8.28
CA THR A 311 -8.65 14.81 -8.38
C THR A 311 -7.17 15.20 -8.27
N ASP A 312 -6.82 16.35 -8.83
CA ASP A 312 -5.55 16.99 -8.50
C ASP A 312 -5.57 17.49 -7.03
N PRO A 313 -4.47 17.38 -6.27
CA PRO A 313 -4.43 17.71 -4.85
C PRO A 313 -4.44 19.22 -4.52
N HIS A 314 -4.61 20.11 -5.50
CA HIS A 314 -4.75 21.55 -5.26
C HIS A 314 -6.12 21.87 -4.63
N GLU A 315 -6.15 22.95 -3.84
CA GLU A 315 -7.29 23.31 -2.99
C GLU A 315 -8.63 23.40 -3.76
N GLY A 316 -8.67 24.13 -4.88
CA GLY A 316 -9.91 24.32 -5.66
C GLY A 316 -10.45 23.03 -6.27
N ASN A 317 -9.56 22.16 -6.79
CA ASN A 317 -9.94 20.88 -7.36
C ASN A 317 -10.41 19.92 -6.25
N LEU A 318 -9.69 19.91 -5.12
CA LEU A 318 -10.06 19.09 -3.97
C LEU A 318 -11.41 19.52 -3.40
N MET A 319 -11.66 20.84 -3.27
CA MET A 319 -12.95 21.39 -2.85
C MET A 319 -14.09 20.90 -3.76
N THR A 320 -13.90 20.96 -5.08
CA THR A 320 -14.88 20.50 -6.06
C THR A 320 -15.17 19.01 -5.91
N ALA A 321 -14.12 18.17 -5.76
CA ALA A 321 -14.28 16.74 -5.60
C ALA A 321 -14.96 16.37 -4.27
N LEU A 322 -14.68 17.09 -3.18
CA LEU A 322 -15.37 16.92 -1.90
C LEU A 322 -16.86 17.27 -2.02
N ALA A 323 -17.18 18.38 -2.69
CA ALA A 323 -18.57 18.79 -2.92
C ALA A 323 -19.33 17.77 -3.77
N GLN A 324 -18.70 17.23 -4.81
CA GLN A 324 -19.27 16.17 -5.65
C GLN A 324 -19.53 14.90 -4.84
N ALA A 325 -18.52 14.40 -4.10
CA ALA A 325 -18.67 13.21 -3.25
C ALA A 325 -19.80 13.38 -2.21
N ARG A 326 -19.96 14.60 -1.66
CA ARG A 326 -21.05 14.92 -0.74
C ARG A 326 -22.43 14.87 -1.39
N GLN A 327 -22.57 15.36 -2.63
CA GLN A 327 -23.85 15.38 -3.36
C GLN A 327 -24.26 14.01 -3.87
N GLU A 328 -23.28 13.25 -4.39
CA GLU A 328 -23.50 11.96 -5.01
C GLU A 328 -23.43 10.79 -4.02
N ALA A 329 -23.35 11.03 -2.72
CA ALA A 329 -23.06 10.06 -1.65
C ALA A 329 -23.82 8.74 -1.82
N GLN A 330 -23.44 7.98 -2.84
CA GLN A 330 -23.87 6.60 -3.04
C GLN A 330 -22.85 5.71 -2.32
N ARG A 331 -23.32 5.00 -1.30
CA ARG A 331 -22.49 3.97 -0.68
C ARG A 331 -22.30 2.83 -1.68
N PRO A 332 -21.05 2.42 -1.96
CA PRO A 332 -20.82 1.26 -2.81
C PRO A 332 -21.57 0.04 -2.27
N ASP A 333 -22.33 -0.59 -3.14
CA ASP A 333 -23.06 -1.83 -2.81
C ASP A 333 -22.10 -3.03 -2.71
N ILE A 334 -22.61 -4.16 -2.25
CA ILE A 334 -21.90 -5.46 -2.09
C ILE A 334 -21.20 -5.92 -3.38
N THR A 335 -21.69 -5.44 -4.54
CA THR A 335 -21.14 -5.76 -5.87
C THR A 335 -19.95 -4.87 -6.29
N HIS A 336 -19.45 -4.01 -5.39
CA HIS A 336 -18.33 -3.12 -5.72
C HIS A 336 -17.11 -3.92 -6.21
N PRO A 337 -16.43 -3.51 -7.31
CA PRO A 337 -15.30 -4.24 -7.91
C PRO A 337 -14.17 -4.55 -6.92
N ILE A 338 -13.99 -3.72 -5.89
CA ILE A 338 -12.99 -3.92 -4.84
C ILE A 338 -13.16 -5.28 -4.12
N GLN A 339 -14.39 -5.80 -4.04
CA GLN A 339 -14.69 -7.08 -3.38
C GLN A 339 -14.02 -8.28 -4.06
N GLN A 340 -13.59 -8.13 -5.32
CA GLN A 340 -12.87 -9.16 -6.07
C GLN A 340 -11.35 -9.07 -5.88
N LEU A 341 -10.82 -7.95 -5.34
CA LEU A 341 -9.39 -7.71 -5.15
C LEU A 341 -8.91 -8.26 -3.80
N THR A 342 -9.24 -9.53 -3.51
CA THR A 342 -8.93 -10.21 -2.25
C THR A 342 -7.49 -10.71 -2.21
N PRO A 343 -6.93 -10.96 -1.00
CA PRO A 343 -5.64 -11.64 -0.84
C PRO A 343 -5.57 -12.98 -1.58
N GLN A 344 -6.66 -13.76 -1.58
CA GLN A 344 -6.77 -15.03 -2.30
C GLN A 344 -6.66 -14.83 -3.82
N ALA A 345 -7.37 -13.84 -4.39
CA ALA A 345 -7.31 -13.55 -5.82
C ALA A 345 -5.89 -13.13 -6.24
N LEU A 346 -5.23 -12.31 -5.43
CA LEU A 346 -3.83 -11.93 -5.67
C LEU A 346 -2.89 -13.13 -5.57
N ALA A 347 -3.02 -13.97 -4.56
CA ALA A 347 -2.21 -15.18 -4.40
C ALA A 347 -2.36 -16.15 -5.59
N CYS A 348 -3.59 -16.35 -6.09
CA CYS A 348 -3.84 -17.12 -7.29
C CYS A 348 -3.16 -16.54 -8.53
N ASN A 349 -3.21 -15.22 -8.70
CA ASN A 349 -2.54 -14.52 -9.80
C ASN A 349 -1.02 -14.71 -9.72
N LEU A 350 -0.42 -14.49 -8.56
CA LEU A 350 1.02 -14.69 -8.33
C LEU A 350 1.46 -16.13 -8.59
N ALA A 351 0.74 -17.13 -8.07
CA ALA A 351 1.06 -18.54 -8.27
C ALA A 351 1.04 -18.92 -9.76
N ARG A 352 0.06 -18.43 -10.53
CA ARG A 352 0.00 -18.63 -11.99
C ARG A 352 1.19 -17.98 -12.70
N THR A 353 1.56 -16.77 -12.32
CA THR A 353 2.71 -16.04 -12.87
C THR A 353 3.99 -16.83 -12.65
N PHE A 354 4.22 -17.31 -11.42
CA PHE A 354 5.42 -18.10 -11.12
C PHE A 354 5.48 -19.41 -11.89
N ALA A 355 4.34 -20.07 -12.14
CA ALA A 355 4.26 -21.31 -12.92
C ALA A 355 4.42 -21.08 -14.44
N SER A 356 3.88 -20.00 -14.99
CA SER A 356 3.98 -19.69 -16.43
C SER A 356 5.41 -19.35 -16.86
N GLN A 357 6.14 -18.61 -16.05
CA GLN A 357 7.55 -18.28 -16.27
C GLN A 357 8.47 -19.52 -16.22
N GLU A 358 8.03 -20.63 -15.61
CA GLU A 358 8.72 -21.92 -15.62
C GLU A 358 8.69 -22.58 -17.00
N ARG A 359 7.53 -22.57 -17.65
CA ARG A 359 7.34 -23.19 -18.97
C ARG A 359 8.11 -22.48 -20.07
N ALA A 360 8.21 -21.16 -20.00
CA ALA A 360 8.95 -20.36 -20.98
C ALA A 360 10.48 -20.58 -20.97
N ARG A 361 11.05 -21.16 -19.90
CA ARG A 361 12.47 -21.55 -19.84
C ARG A 361 12.73 -23.00 -20.26
N ALA A 362 11.71 -23.86 -20.21
CA ALA A 362 11.81 -25.26 -20.57
C ALA A 362 11.57 -25.51 -22.07
N SER A 363 11.06 -24.50 -22.79
CA SER A 363 10.90 -24.43 -24.25
C SER A 363 12.08 -23.68 -24.89
#